data_5dfb14b8fe5d04e500ec6943b1569b98
#
_entry.id   5dfb14b8fe5d04e500ec6943b1569b98
#
_cell.length_a   1.000
_cell.length_b   1.000
_cell.length_c   1.000
_cell.angle_alpha   90.00
_cell.angle_beta   90.00
_cell.angle_gamma   90.00
#
_symmetry.space_group_name_H-M   'P 1'
#
loop_
_entity.id
_entity.type
_entity.pdbx_description
1 polymer ?
#
loop_
_entity_poly.entity_id
_entity_poly.type
_entity_poly.pdbx_seq_one_letter_code
_entity_poly.pdbx_strand_id
1 'polypeptide(L)'
;MSKRKTIRSLRTLLDNKRGFLTLPGVFDALSARIAEKVGYPAIFQTGYGSAATLLGMPDFGLLNAGETIDNARRIVKSVSIPVIIDIDTGYGNPLNVWRMVKDLENMGAGGVFLEDQVWPKRCGHMMGKDVIPKAEYIVKLKAAIDARKSKDFIIVARTDARASHGLSEAIQRGIEYRNAGADVIFVEAPRTLNELREIPSKIDAPLVANMIEHGITPNLSSQELKELGYKIAVFPLSGLYTATYALQDVFNELMRTGSTKKSRQKMITFDDFNRLVGLSEYMGMAKKYA
;
A
#
# COMPACT_ATOMS: atom_id res chain seq x y z
N MET A 1 -6.12 24.40 -22.42
CA MET A 1 -6.57 24.18 -21.03
C MET A 1 -7.05 22.73 -20.91
N SER A 2 -6.21 21.84 -20.38
CA SER A 2 -6.62 20.46 -20.11
C SER A 2 -7.70 20.49 -19.00
N LYS A 3 -8.85 19.88 -19.24
CA LYS A 3 -9.88 19.67 -18.20
C LYS A 3 -9.20 18.95 -17.03
N ARG A 4 -9.00 19.61 -15.89
CA ARG A 4 -8.59 18.95 -14.64
C ARG A 4 -9.60 17.82 -14.41
N LYS A 5 -9.17 16.58 -14.60
CA LYS A 5 -9.95 15.42 -14.16
C LYS A 5 -10.24 15.61 -12.68
N THR A 6 -11.52 15.68 -12.31
CA THR A 6 -11.89 15.73 -10.89
C THR A 6 -11.28 14.52 -10.20
N ILE A 7 -10.32 14.77 -9.32
CA ILE A 7 -9.66 13.72 -8.53
C ILE A 7 -10.76 13.12 -7.66
N ARG A 8 -11.07 11.85 -7.87
CA ARG A 8 -12.03 11.14 -7.02
C ARG A 8 -11.33 10.82 -5.69
N SER A 9 -11.98 11.16 -4.57
CA SER A 9 -11.46 10.72 -3.27
C SER A 9 -11.49 9.19 -3.16
N LEU A 10 -10.66 8.64 -2.30
CA LEU A 10 -10.65 7.19 -2.05
C LEU A 10 -12.02 6.72 -1.54
N ARG A 11 -12.70 7.55 -0.73
CA ARG A 11 -14.08 7.31 -0.27
C ARG A 11 -15.03 7.12 -1.44
N THR A 12 -15.02 8.03 -2.39
CA THR A 12 -15.88 7.94 -3.60
C THR A 12 -15.64 6.65 -4.39
N LEU A 13 -14.38 6.19 -4.46
CA LEU A 13 -14.04 4.92 -5.11
C LEU A 13 -14.57 3.72 -4.33
N LEU A 14 -14.51 3.76 -2.99
CA LEU A 14 -15.00 2.69 -2.11
C LEU A 14 -16.54 2.62 -2.08
N ASP A 15 -17.22 3.76 -2.08
CA ASP A 15 -18.69 3.84 -2.01
C ASP A 15 -19.37 3.39 -3.31
N ASN A 16 -18.63 3.25 -4.41
CA ASN A 16 -19.15 2.66 -5.63
C ASN A 16 -19.46 1.18 -5.43
N LYS A 17 -20.71 0.83 -5.16
CA LYS A 17 -21.17 -0.53 -4.83
C LYS A 17 -20.73 -1.60 -5.85
N ARG A 18 -20.64 -1.27 -7.14
CA ARG A 18 -20.19 -2.18 -8.19
C ARG A 18 -18.69 -2.13 -8.45
N GLY A 19 -18.00 -1.14 -7.87
CA GLY A 19 -16.56 -0.95 -8.04
C GLY A 19 -15.74 -1.95 -7.24
N PHE A 20 -14.56 -2.27 -7.76
CA PHE A 20 -13.50 -3.00 -7.09
C PHE A 20 -12.20 -2.24 -7.31
N LEU A 21 -11.31 -2.22 -6.32
CA LEU A 21 -10.05 -1.51 -6.40
C LEU A 21 -8.88 -2.51 -6.43
N THR A 22 -8.15 -2.50 -7.54
CA THR A 22 -6.85 -3.16 -7.61
C THR A 22 -5.78 -2.10 -7.38
N LEU A 23 -5.02 -2.23 -6.29
CA LEU A 23 -4.01 -1.27 -5.88
C LEU A 23 -2.61 -1.88 -6.05
N PRO A 24 -1.82 -1.39 -7.00
CA PRO A 24 -0.43 -1.79 -7.10
C PRO A 24 0.35 -1.19 -5.93
N GLY A 25 1.30 -1.96 -5.39
CA GLY A 25 2.27 -1.49 -4.43
C GLY A 25 3.33 -0.61 -5.10
N VAL A 26 3.51 0.59 -4.57
CA VAL A 26 4.55 1.53 -4.98
C VAL A 26 5.49 1.79 -3.81
N PHE A 27 6.74 2.06 -4.10
CA PHE A 27 7.78 2.20 -3.10
C PHE A 27 8.58 3.52 -3.22
N ASP A 28 8.39 4.24 -4.34
CA ASP A 28 9.00 5.54 -4.62
C ASP A 28 8.13 6.38 -5.58
N ALA A 29 8.56 7.61 -5.83
CA ALA A 29 7.86 8.53 -6.72
C ALA A 29 7.81 8.05 -8.18
N LEU A 30 8.82 7.29 -8.64
CA LEU A 30 8.86 6.79 -10.02
C LEU A 30 7.83 5.68 -10.22
N SER A 31 7.80 4.68 -9.33
CA SER A 31 6.81 3.60 -9.38
C SER A 31 5.38 4.14 -9.25
N ALA A 32 5.16 5.19 -8.44
CA ALA A 32 3.88 5.87 -8.32
C ALA A 32 3.43 6.53 -9.64
N ARG A 33 4.33 7.27 -10.31
CA ARG A 33 4.05 7.88 -11.61
C ARG A 33 3.76 6.84 -12.70
N ILE A 34 4.47 5.73 -12.67
CA ILE A 34 4.22 4.62 -13.60
C ILE A 34 2.81 4.07 -13.39
N ALA A 35 2.42 3.79 -12.14
CA ALA A 35 1.10 3.28 -11.82
C ALA A 35 -0.03 4.26 -12.25
N GLU A 36 0.12 5.57 -11.98
CA GLU A 36 -0.83 6.57 -12.42
C GLU A 36 -0.92 6.64 -13.95
N LYS A 37 0.21 6.58 -14.66
CA LYS A 37 0.25 6.61 -16.12
C LYS A 37 -0.40 5.38 -16.76
N VAL A 38 -0.26 4.22 -16.14
CA VAL A 38 -0.96 2.98 -16.55
C VAL A 38 -2.47 3.12 -16.37
N GLY A 39 -2.94 3.99 -15.48
CA GLY A 39 -4.37 4.31 -15.31
C GLY A 39 -4.99 3.78 -14.03
N TYR A 40 -4.22 3.37 -13.05
CA TYR A 40 -4.75 2.98 -11.75
C TYR A 40 -5.48 4.15 -11.07
N PRO A 41 -6.67 3.92 -10.50
CA PRO A 41 -7.46 4.98 -9.87
C PRO A 41 -6.95 5.37 -8.48
N ALA A 42 -6.16 4.53 -7.84
CA ALA A 42 -5.49 4.72 -6.56
C ALA A 42 -4.30 3.75 -6.45
N ILE A 43 -3.39 4.00 -5.52
CA ILE A 43 -2.18 3.21 -5.28
C ILE A 43 -1.94 2.98 -3.79
N PHE A 44 -1.08 2.02 -3.47
CA PHE A 44 -0.69 1.66 -2.11
C PHE A 44 0.82 1.82 -1.93
N GLN A 45 1.28 2.68 -0.98
CA GLN A 45 2.68 2.69 -0.57
C GLN A 45 2.94 1.48 0.31
N THR A 46 3.77 0.56 -0.15
CA THR A 46 4.12 -0.66 0.58
C THR A 46 5.26 -0.43 1.56
N GLY A 47 5.09 -0.80 2.83
CA GLY A 47 6.15 -0.75 3.86
C GLY A 47 7.33 -1.65 3.48
N TYR A 48 7.04 -2.87 3.01
CA TYR A 48 8.07 -3.80 2.52
C TYR A 48 8.91 -3.20 1.39
N GLY A 49 8.25 -2.63 0.37
CA GLY A 49 8.96 -1.99 -0.73
C GLY A 49 9.76 -0.77 -0.29
N SER A 50 9.23 0.01 0.66
CA SER A 50 9.93 1.15 1.26
C SER A 50 11.19 0.71 2.01
N ALA A 51 11.12 -0.32 2.86
CA ALA A 51 12.30 -0.86 3.56
C ALA A 51 13.37 -1.35 2.57
N ALA A 52 12.96 -2.10 1.54
CA ALA A 52 13.87 -2.61 0.53
C ALA A 52 14.57 -1.50 -0.27
N THR A 53 13.85 -0.45 -0.66
CA THR A 53 14.40 0.59 -1.56
C THR A 53 15.10 1.73 -0.84
N LEU A 54 14.70 2.06 0.40
CA LEU A 54 15.35 3.11 1.18
C LEU A 54 16.58 2.59 1.93
N LEU A 55 16.51 1.36 2.46
CA LEU A 55 17.55 0.82 3.33
C LEU A 55 18.33 -0.34 2.68
N GLY A 56 17.82 -0.97 1.63
CA GLY A 56 18.36 -2.25 1.13
C GLY A 56 18.21 -3.39 2.16
N MET A 57 17.20 -3.31 3.04
CA MET A 57 17.01 -4.20 4.18
C MET A 57 15.62 -4.86 4.16
N PRO A 58 15.46 -5.99 4.89
CA PRO A 58 14.17 -6.66 4.99
C PRO A 58 13.16 -5.83 5.79
N ASP A 59 11.88 -6.14 5.58
CA ASP A 59 10.75 -5.53 6.29
C ASP A 59 10.61 -6.10 7.71
N PHE A 60 11.35 -5.53 8.65
CA PHE A 60 11.51 -5.99 10.03
C PHE A 60 11.35 -4.87 11.07
N GLY A 61 10.52 -3.85 10.74
CA GLY A 61 10.32 -2.71 11.61
C GLY A 61 11.57 -1.82 11.74
N LEU A 62 12.40 -1.76 10.69
CA LEU A 62 13.64 -0.98 10.68
C LEU A 62 13.42 0.47 10.29
N LEU A 63 12.39 0.76 9.48
CA LEU A 63 12.00 2.13 9.17
C LEU A 63 11.37 2.79 10.39
N ASN A 64 11.67 4.06 10.58
CA ASN A 64 11.01 4.90 11.57
C ASN A 64 9.91 5.78 10.94
N ALA A 65 9.10 6.42 11.78
CA ALA A 65 8.00 7.28 11.34
C ALA A 65 8.45 8.42 10.40
N GLY A 66 9.61 9.02 10.64
CA GLY A 66 10.14 10.12 9.82
C GLY A 66 10.48 9.66 8.41
N GLU A 67 11.16 8.54 8.27
CA GLU A 67 11.52 7.94 6.97
C GLU A 67 10.26 7.55 6.18
N THR A 68 9.27 6.96 6.83
CA THR A 68 7.98 6.62 6.21
C THR A 68 7.23 7.87 5.74
N ILE A 69 7.15 8.94 6.56
CA ILE A 69 6.54 10.21 6.19
C ILE A 69 7.27 10.87 5.02
N ASP A 70 8.60 10.86 5.01
CA ASP A 70 9.39 11.47 3.94
C ASP A 70 9.22 10.74 2.61
N ASN A 71 9.17 9.41 2.62
CA ASN A 71 8.87 8.62 1.43
C ASN A 71 7.42 8.87 0.95
N ALA A 72 6.44 8.84 1.88
CA ALA A 72 5.04 9.13 1.58
C ALA A 72 4.88 10.52 0.93
N ARG A 73 5.60 11.54 1.44
CA ARG A 73 5.58 12.90 0.88
C ARG A 73 6.04 12.93 -0.57
N ARG A 74 7.11 12.21 -0.91
CA ARG A 74 7.61 12.14 -2.29
C ARG A 74 6.61 11.45 -3.20
N ILE A 75 6.02 10.34 -2.76
CA ILE A 75 5.02 9.57 -3.51
C ILE A 75 3.75 10.41 -3.72
N VAL A 76 3.14 10.92 -2.65
CA VAL A 76 1.88 11.70 -2.71
C VAL A 76 2.03 12.93 -3.60
N LYS A 77 3.16 13.63 -3.54
CA LYS A 77 3.42 14.82 -4.38
C LYS A 77 3.70 14.49 -5.85
N SER A 78 4.04 13.26 -6.18
CA SER A 78 4.40 12.86 -7.55
C SER A 78 3.19 12.50 -8.42
N VAL A 79 2.02 12.27 -7.81
CA VAL A 79 0.79 11.80 -8.47
C VAL A 79 -0.42 12.65 -8.10
N SER A 80 -1.50 12.52 -8.87
CA SER A 80 -2.79 13.15 -8.59
C SER A 80 -3.84 12.19 -8.04
N ILE A 81 -3.59 10.89 -8.13
CA ILE A 81 -4.48 9.84 -7.62
C ILE A 81 -4.27 9.59 -6.13
N PRO A 82 -5.31 9.11 -5.38
CA PRO A 82 -5.19 8.80 -3.97
C PRO A 82 -4.10 7.76 -3.68
N VAL A 83 -3.34 7.98 -2.61
CA VAL A 83 -2.32 7.05 -2.11
C VAL A 83 -2.71 6.59 -0.71
N ILE A 84 -2.78 5.29 -0.48
CA ILE A 84 -2.90 4.71 0.86
C ILE A 84 -1.49 4.42 1.36
N ILE A 85 -1.20 4.78 2.60
CA ILE A 85 0.13 4.66 3.20
C ILE A 85 0.15 3.52 4.21
N ASP A 86 1.10 2.61 4.12
CA ASP A 86 1.41 1.65 5.16
C ASP A 86 2.12 2.36 6.31
N ILE A 87 1.53 2.35 7.50
CA ILE A 87 2.09 2.96 8.70
C ILE A 87 2.43 1.94 9.78
N ASP A 88 2.57 0.68 9.38
CA ASP A 88 2.91 -0.42 10.28
C ASP A 88 2.00 -0.40 11.54
N THR A 89 2.57 -0.47 12.73
CA THR A 89 1.84 -0.40 14.02
C THR A 89 1.57 1.03 14.50
N GLY A 90 1.88 2.06 13.67
CA GLY A 90 1.75 3.48 14.01
C GLY A 90 2.94 4.07 14.77
N TYR A 91 4.08 3.36 14.81
CA TYR A 91 5.38 3.81 15.35
C TYR A 91 5.35 4.26 16.81
N GLY A 92 4.53 3.62 17.64
CA GLY A 92 4.49 3.88 19.07
C GLY A 92 3.10 3.75 19.70
N ASN A 93 2.78 4.64 20.64
CA ASN A 93 1.54 4.66 21.40
C ASN A 93 0.38 5.35 20.60
N PRO A 94 -0.85 5.44 21.12
CA PRO A 94 -1.96 6.09 20.44
C PRO A 94 -1.71 7.55 20.04
N LEU A 95 -0.90 8.30 20.76
CA LEU A 95 -0.55 9.69 20.39
C LEU A 95 0.39 9.74 19.18
N ASN A 96 1.27 8.75 19.02
CA ASN A 96 2.10 8.61 17.83
C ASN A 96 1.24 8.32 16.59
N VAL A 97 0.26 7.40 16.73
CA VAL A 97 -0.72 7.09 15.66
C VAL A 97 -1.52 8.34 15.28
N TRP A 98 -2.03 9.08 16.28
CA TRP A 98 -2.79 10.32 16.06
C TRP A 98 -1.96 11.33 15.27
N ARG A 99 -0.71 11.57 15.67
CA ARG A 99 0.21 12.46 14.96
C ARG A 99 0.48 12.02 13.53
N MET A 100 0.76 10.72 13.35
CA MET A 100 1.05 10.13 12.04
C MET A 100 -0.10 10.35 11.04
N VAL A 101 -1.34 10.03 11.47
CA VAL A 101 -2.54 10.21 10.65
C VAL A 101 -2.74 11.67 10.28
N LYS A 102 -2.60 12.59 11.25
CA LYS A 102 -2.74 14.03 11.02
C LYS A 102 -1.71 14.57 10.02
N ASP A 103 -0.45 14.14 10.13
CA ASP A 103 0.63 14.57 9.25
C ASP A 103 0.40 14.06 7.81
N LEU A 104 -0.03 12.80 7.66
CA LEU A 104 -0.30 12.18 6.36
C LEU A 104 -1.54 12.76 5.68
N GLU A 105 -2.63 13.01 6.42
CA GLU A 105 -3.82 13.67 5.86
C GLU A 105 -3.52 15.09 5.40
N ASN A 106 -2.80 15.89 6.21
CA ASN A 106 -2.38 17.24 5.83
C ASN A 106 -1.48 17.25 4.60
N MET A 107 -0.73 16.19 4.36
CA MET A 107 0.12 16.01 3.19
C MET A 107 -0.68 15.69 1.91
N GLY A 108 -1.93 15.22 2.05
CA GLY A 108 -2.80 14.81 0.95
C GLY A 108 -2.84 13.31 0.68
N ALA A 109 -2.39 12.47 1.60
CA ALA A 109 -2.62 11.04 1.51
C ALA A 109 -4.12 10.70 1.52
N GLY A 110 -4.51 9.63 0.85
CA GLY A 110 -5.90 9.19 0.77
C GLY A 110 -6.34 8.30 1.94
N GLY A 111 -5.41 7.76 2.70
CA GLY A 111 -5.68 6.90 3.84
C GLY A 111 -4.44 6.18 4.36
N VAL A 112 -4.63 5.34 5.36
CA VAL A 112 -3.57 4.56 6.00
C VAL A 112 -3.98 3.11 6.21
N PHE A 113 -2.98 2.20 6.19
CA PHE A 113 -3.05 0.88 6.80
C PHE A 113 -2.37 0.95 8.17
N LEU A 114 -3.08 0.49 9.21
CA LEU A 114 -2.59 0.38 10.58
C LEU A 114 -2.78 -1.06 11.04
N GLU A 115 -1.75 -1.71 11.57
CA GLU A 115 -1.77 -3.12 11.97
C GLU A 115 -1.62 -3.33 13.48
N ASP A 116 -2.09 -4.49 13.96
CA ASP A 116 -2.10 -4.87 15.37
C ASP A 116 -0.88 -5.70 15.81
N GLN A 117 0.19 -5.77 15.03
CA GLN A 117 1.39 -6.52 15.40
C GLN A 117 2.08 -5.96 16.65
N VAL A 118 2.75 -6.86 17.38
CA VAL A 118 3.74 -6.49 18.40
C VAL A 118 4.97 -5.91 17.69
N TRP A 119 5.51 -4.79 18.21
CA TRP A 119 6.74 -4.21 17.68
C TRP A 119 7.99 -4.93 18.24
N PRO A 120 9.05 -5.17 17.48
CA PRO A 120 9.19 -4.84 16.05
C PRO A 120 8.36 -5.77 15.15
N LYS A 121 7.61 -5.16 14.23
CA LYS A 121 6.75 -5.88 13.30
C LYS A 121 7.57 -6.67 12.28
N ARG A 122 6.90 -7.60 11.60
CA ARG A 122 7.44 -8.36 10.46
C ARG A 122 6.46 -8.34 9.30
N CYS A 123 6.96 -8.58 8.09
CA CYS A 123 6.08 -8.75 6.93
C CYS A 123 4.97 -9.79 7.22
N GLY A 124 3.75 -9.50 6.77
CA GLY A 124 2.56 -10.33 7.00
C GLY A 124 2.68 -11.79 6.55
N HIS A 125 3.55 -12.10 5.61
CA HIS A 125 3.82 -13.45 5.13
C HIS A 125 5.04 -14.12 5.80
N MET A 126 5.70 -13.45 6.76
CA MET A 126 6.80 -14.05 7.54
C MET A 126 6.30 -14.77 8.78
N MET A 127 7.11 -15.70 9.29
CA MET A 127 6.83 -16.45 10.53
C MET A 127 7.23 -15.64 11.78
N GLY A 128 6.68 -16.03 12.95
CA GLY A 128 7.09 -15.49 14.26
C GLY A 128 6.52 -14.11 14.56
N LYS A 129 5.39 -13.74 13.97
CA LYS A 129 4.59 -12.57 14.33
C LYS A 129 3.72 -12.87 15.54
N ASP A 130 3.43 -11.82 16.28
CA ASP A 130 2.40 -11.82 17.32
C ASP A 130 1.63 -10.50 17.27
N VAL A 131 0.50 -10.44 17.96
CA VAL A 131 -0.38 -9.28 17.97
C VAL A 131 -0.56 -8.77 19.39
N ILE A 132 -0.68 -7.44 19.53
CA ILE A 132 -1.00 -6.79 20.79
C ILE A 132 -2.42 -7.16 21.27
N PRO A 133 -2.74 -6.99 22.55
CA PRO A 133 -4.11 -7.16 23.05
C PRO A 133 -5.10 -6.33 22.22
N LYS A 134 -6.21 -6.94 21.86
CA LYS A 134 -7.26 -6.32 21.03
C LYS A 134 -7.71 -4.96 21.56
N ALA A 135 -7.91 -4.84 22.88
CA ALA A 135 -8.30 -3.60 23.52
C ALA A 135 -7.26 -2.48 23.32
N GLU A 136 -5.96 -2.82 23.35
CA GLU A 136 -4.88 -1.86 23.10
C GLU A 136 -4.89 -1.36 21.66
N TYR A 137 -5.06 -2.27 20.69
CA TYR A 137 -5.17 -1.86 19.30
C TYR A 137 -6.40 -0.99 19.03
N ILE A 138 -7.56 -1.28 19.65
CA ILE A 138 -8.76 -0.46 19.53
C ILE A 138 -8.52 0.98 20.00
N VAL A 139 -7.70 1.18 21.03
CA VAL A 139 -7.33 2.55 21.48
C VAL A 139 -6.47 3.25 20.43
N LYS A 140 -5.52 2.56 19.80
CA LYS A 140 -4.74 3.11 18.67
C LYS A 140 -5.63 3.45 17.48
N LEU A 141 -6.57 2.56 17.14
CA LEU A 141 -7.52 2.75 16.04
C LEU A 141 -8.43 3.97 16.29
N LYS A 142 -8.94 4.14 17.50
CA LYS A 142 -9.72 5.33 17.90
C LYS A 142 -8.89 6.60 17.74
N ALA A 143 -7.63 6.59 18.18
CA ALA A 143 -6.73 7.73 18.00
C ALA A 143 -6.53 8.08 16.50
N ALA A 144 -6.43 7.06 15.62
CA ALA A 144 -6.36 7.28 14.18
C ALA A 144 -7.64 7.92 13.62
N ILE A 145 -8.81 7.45 14.08
CA ILE A 145 -10.12 7.95 13.66
C ILE A 145 -10.34 9.39 14.12
N ASP A 146 -9.97 9.70 15.36
CA ASP A 146 -10.11 11.05 15.94
C ASP A 146 -9.13 12.06 15.34
N ALA A 147 -7.97 11.60 14.84
CA ALA A 147 -6.97 12.45 14.22
C ALA A 147 -7.40 12.99 12.86
N ARG A 148 -8.18 12.22 12.10
CA ARG A 148 -8.59 12.60 10.73
C ARG A 148 -9.61 13.73 10.75
N LYS A 149 -9.48 14.65 9.79
CA LYS A 149 -10.39 15.79 9.60
C LYS A 149 -11.53 15.49 8.64
N SER A 150 -11.25 14.66 7.63
CA SER A 150 -12.20 14.33 6.57
C SER A 150 -12.49 12.83 6.54
N LYS A 151 -13.77 12.49 6.36
CA LYS A 151 -14.18 11.11 6.09
C LYS A 151 -13.67 10.57 4.75
N ASP A 152 -13.14 11.44 3.88
CA ASP A 152 -12.48 11.03 2.64
C ASP A 152 -11.13 10.34 2.88
N PHE A 153 -10.50 10.63 4.03
CA PHE A 153 -9.31 9.91 4.49
C PHE A 153 -9.71 8.56 5.09
N ILE A 154 -9.22 7.47 4.54
CA ILE A 154 -9.63 6.10 4.86
C ILE A 154 -8.69 5.49 5.91
N ILE A 155 -9.27 4.91 6.96
CA ILE A 155 -8.56 4.12 7.96
C ILE A 155 -8.81 2.63 7.68
N VAL A 156 -7.76 1.93 7.28
CA VAL A 156 -7.77 0.47 7.10
C VAL A 156 -7.20 -0.17 8.35
N ALA A 157 -8.02 -0.92 9.08
CA ALA A 157 -7.57 -1.70 10.23
C ALA A 157 -7.15 -3.10 9.80
N ARG A 158 -5.86 -3.42 10.00
CA ARG A 158 -5.28 -4.72 9.69
C ARG A 158 -5.10 -5.53 10.95
N THR A 159 -5.42 -6.83 10.88
CA THR A 159 -5.07 -7.80 11.90
C THR A 159 -4.18 -8.89 11.34
N ASP A 160 -3.11 -9.19 12.04
CA ASP A 160 -2.19 -10.29 11.78
C ASP A 160 -2.44 -11.52 12.68
N ALA A 161 -3.53 -11.51 13.46
CA ALA A 161 -3.89 -12.57 14.41
C ALA A 161 -4.08 -13.96 13.77
N ARG A 162 -4.37 -14.02 12.43
CA ARG A 162 -4.46 -15.29 11.72
C ARG A 162 -3.22 -16.16 11.89
N ALA A 163 -2.04 -15.55 11.97
CA ALA A 163 -0.77 -16.24 12.05
C ALA A 163 -0.54 -16.92 13.40
N SER A 164 -0.85 -16.24 14.52
CA SER A 164 -0.57 -16.66 15.90
C SER A 164 -1.79 -17.21 16.65
N HIS A 165 -2.99 -16.70 16.35
CA HIS A 165 -4.23 -17.02 17.09
C HIS A 165 -5.30 -17.71 16.25
N GLY A 166 -5.07 -17.89 14.94
CA GLY A 166 -6.01 -18.57 14.04
C GLY A 166 -7.07 -17.65 13.41
N LEU A 167 -7.84 -18.23 12.48
CA LEU A 167 -8.79 -17.46 11.66
C LEU A 167 -9.95 -16.90 12.48
N SER A 168 -10.48 -17.66 13.43
CA SER A 168 -11.62 -17.25 14.26
C SER A 168 -11.30 -15.97 15.04
N GLU A 169 -10.14 -15.88 15.68
CA GLU A 169 -9.69 -14.67 16.38
C GLU A 169 -9.48 -13.50 15.41
N ALA A 170 -8.88 -13.75 14.24
CA ALA A 170 -8.67 -12.71 13.25
C ALA A 170 -10.01 -12.13 12.74
N ILE A 171 -11.01 -12.99 12.50
CA ILE A 171 -12.36 -12.54 12.10
C ILE A 171 -13.01 -11.73 13.24
N GLN A 172 -12.92 -12.22 14.48
CA GLN A 172 -13.49 -11.50 15.63
C GLN A 172 -12.85 -10.12 15.81
N ARG A 173 -11.53 -10.01 15.67
CA ARG A 173 -10.83 -8.73 15.65
C ARG A 173 -11.32 -7.82 14.53
N GLY A 174 -11.47 -8.35 13.32
CA GLY A 174 -12.00 -7.60 12.18
C GLY A 174 -13.38 -7.00 12.46
N ILE A 175 -14.28 -7.78 13.05
CA ILE A 175 -15.62 -7.32 13.46
C ILE A 175 -15.52 -6.18 14.49
N GLU A 176 -14.70 -6.36 15.52
CA GLU A 176 -14.56 -5.34 16.57
C GLU A 176 -13.87 -4.07 16.07
N TYR A 177 -12.91 -4.19 15.16
CA TYR A 177 -12.25 -3.03 14.53
C TYR A 177 -13.23 -2.25 13.63
N ARG A 178 -14.10 -2.96 12.93
CA ARG A 178 -15.21 -2.33 12.20
C ARG A 178 -16.15 -1.58 13.13
N ASN A 179 -16.56 -2.21 14.23
CA ASN A 179 -17.42 -1.60 15.24
C ASN A 179 -16.75 -0.41 15.94
N ALA A 180 -15.43 -0.41 16.07
CA ALA A 180 -14.67 0.71 16.59
C ALA A 180 -14.54 1.90 15.61
N GLY A 181 -14.99 1.72 14.34
CA GLY A 181 -15.08 2.80 13.35
C GLY A 181 -14.06 2.74 12.20
N ALA A 182 -13.34 1.64 12.02
CA ALA A 182 -12.50 1.43 10.83
C ALA A 182 -13.39 1.46 9.56
N ASP A 183 -12.87 2.07 8.49
CA ASP A 183 -13.59 2.15 7.21
C ASP A 183 -13.48 0.85 6.42
N VAL A 184 -12.34 0.20 6.49
CA VAL A 184 -11.99 -1.02 5.76
C VAL A 184 -11.29 -1.97 6.71
N ILE A 185 -11.54 -3.27 6.57
CA ILE A 185 -10.89 -4.32 7.37
C ILE A 185 -9.95 -5.14 6.50
N PHE A 186 -8.82 -5.49 7.07
CA PHE A 186 -7.81 -6.31 6.43
C PHE A 186 -7.39 -7.46 7.36
N VAL A 187 -7.78 -8.68 7.02
CA VAL A 187 -7.30 -9.90 7.67
C VAL A 187 -6.10 -10.43 6.88
N GLU A 188 -4.91 -10.38 7.48
CA GLU A 188 -3.66 -10.72 6.80
C GLU A 188 -3.46 -12.23 6.69
N ALA A 189 -2.91 -12.64 5.54
CA ALA A 189 -2.40 -13.98 5.25
C ALA A 189 -3.39 -15.15 5.50
N PRO A 190 -4.63 -15.10 4.96
CA PRO A 190 -5.47 -16.30 4.89
C PRO A 190 -4.75 -17.37 4.06
N ARG A 191 -4.80 -18.63 4.52
CA ARG A 191 -3.96 -19.72 3.98
C ARG A 191 -4.66 -20.60 2.94
N THR A 192 -5.99 -20.52 2.86
CA THR A 192 -6.79 -21.37 1.98
C THR A 192 -7.89 -20.58 1.28
N LEU A 193 -8.41 -21.12 0.18
CA LEU A 193 -9.60 -20.57 -0.49
C LEU A 193 -10.82 -20.54 0.43
N ASN A 194 -10.94 -21.50 1.34
CA ASN A 194 -12.05 -21.55 2.30
C ASN A 194 -11.95 -20.37 3.29
N GLU A 195 -10.75 -20.06 3.78
CA GLU A 195 -10.53 -18.88 4.63
C GLU A 195 -10.85 -17.58 3.88
N LEU A 196 -10.43 -17.48 2.61
CA LEU A 196 -10.75 -16.32 1.76
C LEU A 196 -12.26 -16.17 1.53
N ARG A 197 -13.04 -17.25 1.53
CA ARG A 197 -14.52 -17.21 1.45
C ARG A 197 -15.17 -16.90 2.79
N GLU A 198 -14.61 -17.42 3.87
CA GLU A 198 -15.19 -17.27 5.22
C GLU A 198 -15.09 -15.83 5.72
N ILE A 199 -13.96 -15.15 5.50
CA ILE A 199 -13.74 -13.77 5.96
C ILE A 199 -14.88 -12.82 5.52
N PRO A 200 -15.21 -12.67 4.22
CA PRO A 200 -16.29 -11.79 3.79
C PRO A 200 -17.70 -12.26 4.17
N SER A 201 -17.88 -13.55 4.46
CA SER A 201 -19.16 -14.06 4.95
C SER A 201 -19.45 -13.69 6.41
N LYS A 202 -18.41 -13.32 7.18
CA LYS A 202 -18.50 -13.04 8.61
C LYS A 202 -18.30 -11.58 8.98
N ILE A 203 -17.58 -10.81 8.17
CA ILE A 203 -17.25 -9.41 8.44
C ILE A 203 -18.05 -8.51 7.49
N ASP A 204 -19.05 -7.81 8.02
CA ASP A 204 -19.84 -6.82 7.25
C ASP A 204 -19.08 -5.48 7.16
N ALA A 205 -18.10 -5.44 6.28
CA ALA A 205 -17.28 -4.27 5.99
C ALA A 205 -16.66 -4.36 4.59
N PRO A 206 -16.23 -3.24 3.98
CA PRO A 206 -15.28 -3.31 2.87
C PRO A 206 -14.00 -4.04 3.31
N LEU A 207 -13.55 -5.01 2.51
CA LEU A 207 -12.42 -5.88 2.85
C LEU A 207 -11.27 -5.72 1.87
N VAL A 208 -10.04 -5.82 2.40
CA VAL A 208 -8.80 -5.92 1.62
C VAL A 208 -8.35 -7.37 1.55
N ALA A 209 -7.94 -7.81 0.36
CA ALA A 209 -7.13 -9.02 0.16
C ALA A 209 -5.72 -8.64 -0.29
N ASN A 210 -4.71 -9.28 0.28
CA ASN A 210 -3.30 -9.08 -0.03
C ASN A 210 -2.80 -10.21 -0.93
N MET A 211 -2.39 -9.87 -2.14
CA MET A 211 -1.90 -10.81 -3.16
C MET A 211 -0.39 -10.63 -3.33
N ILE A 212 0.37 -11.48 -2.65
CA ILE A 212 1.84 -11.54 -2.76
C ILE A 212 2.20 -12.75 -3.60
N GLU A 213 2.91 -12.52 -4.68
CA GLU A 213 3.44 -13.58 -5.53
C GLU A 213 4.38 -14.49 -4.73
N HIS A 214 4.17 -15.77 -4.81
CA HIS A 214 4.90 -16.80 -4.02
C HIS A 214 4.71 -16.68 -2.50
N GLY A 215 3.69 -15.94 -2.04
CA GLY A 215 3.33 -15.81 -0.63
C GLY A 215 2.53 -17.00 -0.08
N ILE A 216 2.02 -16.85 1.15
CA ILE A 216 1.26 -17.89 1.85
C ILE A 216 -0.20 -17.97 1.35
N THR A 217 -0.78 -16.81 1.02
CA THR A 217 -2.17 -16.71 0.56
C THR A 217 -2.32 -17.23 -0.87
N PRO A 218 -3.35 -18.04 -1.19
CA PRO A 218 -3.65 -18.40 -2.56
C PRO A 218 -3.79 -17.17 -3.46
N ASN A 219 -3.05 -17.15 -4.56
CA ASN A 219 -3.06 -16.00 -5.47
C ASN A 219 -4.32 -16.05 -6.34
N LEU A 220 -5.19 -15.06 -6.19
CA LEU A 220 -6.43 -14.89 -6.94
C LEU A 220 -6.39 -13.59 -7.75
N SER A 221 -7.09 -13.62 -8.87
CA SER A 221 -7.34 -12.41 -9.66
C SER A 221 -8.29 -11.44 -8.93
N SER A 222 -8.23 -10.17 -9.31
CA SER A 222 -9.17 -9.16 -8.80
C SER A 222 -10.65 -9.52 -9.04
N GLN A 223 -10.95 -10.23 -10.13
CA GLN A 223 -12.31 -10.67 -10.42
C GLN A 223 -12.77 -11.77 -9.46
N GLU A 224 -11.94 -12.77 -9.19
CA GLU A 224 -12.23 -13.83 -8.22
C GLU A 224 -12.40 -13.26 -6.81
N LEU A 225 -11.54 -12.35 -6.39
CA LEU A 225 -11.66 -11.68 -5.08
C LEU A 225 -12.95 -10.87 -4.95
N LYS A 226 -13.35 -10.17 -6.02
CA LYS A 226 -14.62 -9.44 -6.06
C LYS A 226 -15.81 -10.38 -5.91
N GLU A 227 -15.79 -11.53 -6.57
CA GLU A 227 -16.84 -12.56 -6.46
C GLU A 227 -16.93 -13.16 -5.06
N LEU A 228 -15.81 -13.23 -4.35
CA LEU A 228 -15.76 -13.64 -2.95
C LEU A 228 -16.29 -12.59 -1.97
N GLY A 229 -16.49 -11.33 -2.42
CA GLY A 229 -17.01 -10.25 -1.58
C GLY A 229 -15.96 -9.25 -1.09
N TYR A 230 -14.71 -9.35 -1.53
CA TYR A 230 -13.71 -8.32 -1.26
C TYR A 230 -13.97 -7.03 -2.03
N LYS A 231 -13.44 -5.93 -1.54
CA LYS A 231 -13.58 -4.60 -2.13
C LYS A 231 -12.29 -4.08 -2.72
N ILE A 232 -11.18 -4.48 -2.15
CA ILE A 232 -9.83 -4.06 -2.51
C ILE A 232 -8.94 -5.29 -2.64
N ALA A 233 -8.11 -5.34 -3.68
CA ALA A 233 -6.93 -6.19 -3.76
C ALA A 233 -5.68 -5.32 -3.77
N VAL A 234 -4.72 -5.58 -2.88
CA VAL A 234 -3.39 -4.99 -2.94
C VAL A 234 -2.41 -6.00 -3.53
N PHE A 235 -1.55 -5.53 -4.44
CA PHE A 235 -0.44 -6.27 -5.03
C PHE A 235 0.86 -5.55 -4.63
N PRO A 236 1.33 -5.73 -3.38
CA PRO A 236 2.33 -4.85 -2.78
C PRO A 236 3.73 -5.02 -3.35
N LEU A 237 4.05 -6.17 -3.95
CA LEU A 237 5.41 -6.55 -4.30
C LEU A 237 5.64 -6.79 -5.79
N SER A 238 4.60 -6.88 -6.62
CA SER A 238 4.69 -7.17 -8.06
C SER A 238 5.67 -6.23 -8.78
N GLY A 239 5.56 -4.92 -8.53
CA GLY A 239 6.45 -3.92 -9.11
C GLY A 239 7.90 -4.06 -8.60
N LEU A 240 8.08 -4.28 -7.31
CA LEU A 240 9.40 -4.45 -6.69
C LEU A 240 10.13 -5.69 -7.20
N TYR A 241 9.45 -6.84 -7.20
CA TYR A 241 10.03 -8.10 -7.65
C TYR A 241 10.41 -8.06 -9.14
N THR A 242 9.53 -7.47 -9.96
CA THR A 242 9.79 -7.29 -11.40
C THR A 242 10.99 -6.36 -11.64
N ALA A 243 11.05 -5.22 -10.92
CA ALA A 243 12.17 -4.29 -11.04
C ALA A 243 13.49 -4.94 -10.57
N THR A 244 13.46 -5.68 -9.47
CA THR A 244 14.64 -6.40 -8.95
C THR A 244 15.15 -7.41 -9.97
N TYR A 245 14.27 -8.21 -10.57
CA TYR A 245 14.66 -9.16 -11.61
C TYR A 245 15.29 -8.46 -12.83
N ALA A 246 14.66 -7.38 -13.30
CA ALA A 246 15.16 -6.63 -14.45
C ALA A 246 16.54 -5.98 -14.18
N LEU A 247 16.75 -5.43 -12.97
CA LEU A 247 18.02 -4.86 -12.56
C LEU A 247 19.13 -5.94 -12.47
N GLN A 248 18.82 -7.10 -11.90
CA GLN A 248 19.76 -8.22 -11.86
C GLN A 248 20.16 -8.69 -13.28
N ASP A 249 19.19 -8.82 -14.19
CA ASP A 249 19.41 -9.25 -15.56
C ASP A 249 20.37 -8.28 -16.29
N VAL A 250 20.09 -6.98 -16.26
CA VAL A 250 20.90 -5.98 -16.95
C VAL A 250 22.28 -5.79 -16.32
N PHE A 251 22.39 -5.85 -14.99
CA PHE A 251 23.70 -5.72 -14.31
C PHE A 251 24.58 -6.93 -14.56
N ASN A 252 24.02 -8.14 -14.62
CA ASN A 252 24.73 -9.35 -14.99
C ASN A 252 25.23 -9.29 -16.45
N GLU A 253 24.42 -8.78 -17.39
CA GLU A 253 24.87 -8.57 -18.77
C GLU A 253 26.03 -7.58 -18.80
N LEU A 254 25.86 -6.42 -18.16
CA LEU A 254 26.88 -5.35 -18.15
C LEU A 254 28.20 -5.82 -17.54
N MET A 255 28.14 -6.52 -16.38
CA MET A 255 29.35 -7.07 -15.73
C MET A 255 30.09 -8.05 -16.63
N ARG A 256 29.37 -8.94 -17.32
CA ARG A 256 29.94 -10.00 -18.14
C ARG A 256 30.47 -9.51 -19.47
N THR A 257 29.88 -8.52 -20.08
CA THR A 257 30.10 -8.13 -21.48
C THR A 257 30.60 -6.70 -21.67
N GLY A 258 30.54 -5.86 -20.63
CA GLY A 258 30.79 -4.41 -20.74
C GLY A 258 29.76 -3.70 -21.62
N SER A 259 28.59 -4.29 -21.87
CA SER A 259 27.58 -3.78 -22.80
C SER A 259 26.16 -4.18 -22.36
N THR A 260 25.17 -3.37 -22.73
CA THR A 260 23.75 -3.62 -22.49
C THR A 260 22.96 -3.92 -23.78
N LYS A 261 23.66 -4.30 -24.86
CA LYS A 261 23.05 -4.49 -26.20
C LYS A 261 21.87 -5.45 -26.21
N LYS A 262 21.96 -6.56 -25.45
CA LYS A 262 20.90 -7.58 -25.38
C LYS A 262 19.69 -7.11 -24.60
N SER A 263 19.91 -6.38 -23.50
CA SER A 263 18.84 -5.86 -22.63
C SER A 263 18.17 -4.60 -23.20
N ARG A 264 18.76 -3.93 -24.20
CA ARG A 264 18.27 -2.65 -24.73
C ARG A 264 16.80 -2.68 -25.17
N GLN A 265 16.36 -3.77 -25.77
CA GLN A 265 14.98 -3.93 -26.22
C GLN A 265 13.95 -4.01 -25.07
N LYS A 266 14.40 -4.31 -23.84
CA LYS A 266 13.58 -4.35 -22.63
C LYS A 266 13.58 -3.01 -21.88
N MET A 267 14.39 -2.04 -22.33
CA MET A 267 14.50 -0.73 -21.69
C MET A 267 13.51 0.25 -22.26
N ILE A 268 12.99 1.14 -21.41
CA ILE A 268 12.26 2.32 -21.87
C ILE A 268 13.21 3.21 -22.68
N THR A 269 12.72 3.88 -23.72
CA THR A 269 13.54 4.83 -24.51
C THR A 269 13.84 6.09 -23.69
N PHE A 270 14.91 6.80 -24.04
CA PHE A 270 15.27 8.07 -23.41
C PHE A 270 14.11 9.08 -23.48
N ASP A 271 13.46 9.21 -24.63
CA ASP A 271 12.36 10.16 -24.84
C ASP A 271 11.11 9.75 -24.05
N ASP A 272 10.78 8.46 -23.99
CA ASP A 272 9.64 7.95 -23.24
C ASP A 272 9.85 8.15 -21.73
N PHE A 273 11.08 7.92 -21.25
CA PHE A 273 11.42 8.18 -19.86
C PHE A 273 11.29 9.66 -19.51
N ASN A 274 11.83 10.54 -20.35
CA ASN A 274 11.72 11.99 -20.15
C ASN A 274 10.26 12.47 -20.19
N ARG A 275 9.41 11.87 -21.04
CA ARG A 275 7.97 12.13 -21.02
C ARG A 275 7.31 11.64 -19.72
N LEU A 276 7.71 10.47 -19.23
CA LEU A 276 7.19 9.92 -17.97
C LEU A 276 7.47 10.83 -16.78
N VAL A 277 8.69 11.37 -16.70
CA VAL A 277 9.09 12.26 -15.60
C VAL A 277 8.69 13.72 -15.80
N GLY A 278 8.06 14.07 -16.94
CA GLY A 278 7.47 15.39 -17.19
C GLY A 278 8.44 16.45 -17.69
N LEU A 279 9.56 16.07 -18.36
CA LEU A 279 10.59 16.99 -18.82
C LEU A 279 10.04 18.18 -19.61
N SER A 280 9.05 17.95 -20.50
CA SER A 280 8.46 18.99 -21.35
C SER A 280 7.81 20.12 -20.54
N GLU A 281 7.19 19.79 -19.40
CA GLU A 281 6.59 20.79 -18.49
C GLU A 281 7.67 21.69 -17.88
N TYR A 282 8.77 21.10 -17.40
CA TYR A 282 9.89 21.85 -16.84
C TYR A 282 10.62 22.70 -17.87
N MET A 283 10.78 22.19 -19.10
CA MET A 283 11.33 22.99 -20.20
C MET A 283 10.43 24.20 -20.54
N GLY A 284 9.10 24.01 -20.51
CA GLY A 284 8.15 25.12 -20.70
C GLY A 284 8.25 26.18 -19.59
N MET A 285 8.37 25.75 -18.32
CA MET A 285 8.58 26.66 -17.19
C MET A 285 9.93 27.38 -17.29
N ALA A 286 11.01 26.67 -17.61
CA ALA A 286 12.35 27.28 -17.76
C ALA A 286 12.35 28.40 -18.81
N LYS A 287 11.71 28.17 -19.97
CA LYS A 287 11.57 29.22 -21.01
C LYS A 287 10.75 30.42 -20.56
N LYS A 288 9.80 30.23 -19.63
CA LYS A 288 9.00 31.35 -19.11
C LYS A 288 9.78 32.25 -18.15
N TYR A 289 10.80 31.72 -17.47
CA TYR A 289 11.58 32.39 -16.44
C TYR A 289 13.02 32.75 -16.91
N ALA A 290 13.38 32.41 -18.15
CA ALA A 290 14.59 32.88 -18.81
C ALA A 290 14.36 34.22 -19.52
#